data_b821ce640dbd0e83158f2b33bf922754
#
_entry.id   b821ce640dbd0e83158f2b33bf922754
#
_cell.length_a   1.000
_cell.length_b   1.000
_cell.length_c   1.000
_cell.angle_alpha   90.00
_cell.angle_beta   90.00
_cell.angle_gamma   90.00
#
_symmetry.space_group_name_H-M   'P 1'
#
loop_
_entity.id
_entity.type
_entity.pdbx_description
1 polymer ?
#
loop_
_entity_poly.entity_id
_entity_poly.type
_entity_poly.pdbx_seq_one_letter_code
_entity_poly.pdbx_strand_id
1 'polypeptide(L)'
;MNSPVEKPWILGLTGGIGSGKSAAAQHFIDLGVHVVDADHAARWVVEPGRPELAQIAEHFGPGVLQADGQLDRAALRKLIFEVPEERRWLEALLHPLIGEEIAHHLALAKSPYAILVSPLLIESGQYAMTQRVLVIDAPEQLQIERTLQRDQTSEQQVQAILKAQSSRQDRVSHADDVVVNDRDLAWLHSEVERLHHFYLTLRGGQS
;
A
#
# COMPACT_ATOMS: atom_id res chain seq x y z
N MET A 1 24.21 -0.84 27.77
CA MET A 1 23.64 -2.13 27.32
C MET A 1 22.55 -1.77 26.33
N ASN A 2 22.84 -1.95 25.01
CA ASN A 2 21.80 -1.75 23.99
C ASN A 2 20.88 -2.98 24.04
N SER A 3 19.66 -2.78 24.55
CA SER A 3 18.60 -3.77 24.34
C SER A 3 18.45 -3.99 22.82
N PRO A 4 18.34 -5.22 22.35
CA PRO A 4 18.07 -5.45 20.93
C PRO A 4 16.79 -4.68 20.56
N VAL A 5 16.86 -3.84 19.54
CA VAL A 5 15.68 -3.17 19.00
C VAL A 5 14.76 -4.30 18.49
N GLU A 6 13.75 -4.61 19.28
CA GLU A 6 12.75 -5.62 18.89
C GLU A 6 12.10 -5.16 17.58
N LYS A 7 12.13 -6.03 16.58
CA LYS A 7 11.47 -5.72 15.31
C LYS A 7 9.99 -5.44 15.57
N PRO A 8 9.45 -4.34 15.05
CA PRO A 8 8.04 -4.03 15.25
C PRO A 8 7.17 -5.16 14.69
N TRP A 9 6.08 -5.48 15.39
CA TRP A 9 5.04 -6.33 14.85
C TRP A 9 4.30 -5.56 13.76
N ILE A 10 4.17 -6.14 12.57
CA ILE A 10 3.67 -5.45 11.39
C ILE A 10 2.35 -6.08 10.95
N LEU A 11 1.31 -5.27 10.88
CA LEU A 11 0.04 -5.60 10.26
C LEU A 11 0.07 -5.17 8.79
N GLY A 12 -0.21 -6.07 7.87
CA GLY A 12 -0.49 -5.73 6.48
C GLY A 12 -1.94 -5.28 6.33
N LEU A 13 -2.17 -4.11 5.74
CA LEU A 13 -3.50 -3.60 5.46
C LEU A 13 -3.70 -3.47 3.95
N THR A 14 -4.65 -4.23 3.42
CA THR A 14 -4.98 -4.20 1.99
C THR A 14 -6.48 -4.13 1.75
N GLY A 15 -6.87 -4.01 0.49
CA GLY A 15 -8.26 -3.95 0.06
C GLY A 15 -8.37 -3.42 -1.37
N GLY A 16 -9.41 -3.82 -2.08
CA GLY A 16 -9.66 -3.38 -3.45
C GLY A 16 -9.90 -1.88 -3.58
N ILE A 17 -9.84 -1.38 -4.81
CA ILE A 17 -10.23 0.01 -5.08
C ILE A 17 -11.63 0.30 -4.51
N GLY A 18 -11.84 1.44 -3.89
CA GLY A 18 -13.15 1.82 -3.33
C GLY A 18 -13.60 1.01 -2.09
N SER A 19 -12.78 0.08 -1.57
CA SER A 19 -13.17 -0.72 -0.39
C SER A 19 -13.20 0.06 0.93
N GLY A 20 -12.55 1.23 1.01
CA GLY A 20 -12.43 2.01 2.24
C GLY A 20 -11.10 1.81 2.99
N LYS A 21 -10.13 1.13 2.38
CA LYS A 21 -8.78 0.91 2.93
C LYS A 21 -8.14 2.19 3.47
N SER A 22 -8.21 3.30 2.72
CA SER A 22 -7.61 4.58 3.12
C SER A 22 -8.30 5.19 4.35
N ALA A 23 -9.62 5.05 4.47
CA ALA A 23 -10.35 5.49 5.65
C ALA A 23 -9.98 4.67 6.89
N ALA A 24 -9.86 3.35 6.74
CA ALA A 24 -9.39 2.49 7.81
C ALA A 24 -7.94 2.82 8.23
N ALA A 25 -7.03 3.01 7.27
CA ALA A 25 -5.65 3.42 7.52
C ALA A 25 -5.57 4.74 8.27
N GLN A 26 -6.36 5.75 7.85
CA GLN A 26 -6.41 7.04 8.53
C GLN A 26 -6.91 6.89 9.98
N HIS A 27 -7.93 6.07 10.21
CA HIS A 27 -8.43 5.85 11.57
C HIS A 27 -7.40 5.16 12.48
N PHE A 28 -6.59 4.23 11.96
CA PHE A 28 -5.46 3.69 12.70
C PHE A 28 -4.41 4.76 13.04
N ILE A 29 -4.15 5.70 12.12
CA ILE A 29 -3.27 6.86 12.39
C ILE A 29 -3.83 7.71 13.52
N ASP A 30 -5.13 8.00 13.52
CA ASP A 30 -5.82 8.78 14.54
C ASP A 30 -5.78 8.09 15.92
N LEU A 31 -5.71 6.76 15.95
CA LEU A 31 -5.47 5.94 17.14
C LEU A 31 -4.00 5.86 17.55
N GLY A 32 -3.09 6.58 16.88
CA GLY A 32 -1.67 6.66 17.20
C GLY A 32 -0.82 5.52 16.65
N VAL A 33 -1.32 4.73 15.71
CA VAL A 33 -0.55 3.64 15.09
C VAL A 33 0.34 4.20 13.98
N HIS A 34 1.59 3.75 13.94
CA HIS A 34 2.53 4.08 12.86
C HIS A 34 2.13 3.35 11.57
N VAL A 35 1.88 4.11 10.52
CA VAL A 35 1.42 3.59 9.22
C VAL A 35 2.41 3.98 8.12
N VAL A 36 2.84 3.00 7.34
CA VAL A 36 3.68 3.16 6.15
C VAL A 36 2.87 2.76 4.92
N ASP A 37 2.72 3.67 3.98
CA ASP A 37 2.04 3.42 2.71
C ASP A 37 3.08 3.07 1.63
N ALA A 38 2.95 1.89 1.02
CA ALA A 38 3.85 1.41 -0.02
C ALA A 38 3.87 2.30 -1.27
N ASP A 39 2.74 2.96 -1.59
CA ASP A 39 2.68 3.90 -2.70
C ASP A 39 3.52 5.17 -2.40
N HIS A 40 3.61 5.59 -1.14
CA HIS A 40 4.52 6.66 -0.73
C HIS A 40 5.97 6.22 -0.82
N ALA A 41 6.32 5.02 -0.34
CA ALA A 41 7.68 4.49 -0.46
C ALA A 41 8.14 4.43 -1.93
N ALA A 42 7.27 4.01 -2.84
CA ALA A 42 7.54 4.02 -4.28
C ALA A 42 7.73 5.44 -4.88
N ARG A 43 7.33 6.49 -4.16
CA ARG A 43 7.61 7.88 -4.55
C ARG A 43 8.95 8.35 -3.99
N TRP A 44 9.25 8.04 -2.75
CA TRP A 44 10.48 8.46 -2.07
C TRP A 44 11.74 7.97 -2.78
N VAL A 45 11.74 6.72 -3.27
CA VAL A 45 12.92 6.14 -3.96
C VAL A 45 13.28 6.83 -5.29
N VAL A 46 12.40 7.65 -5.84
CA VAL A 46 12.64 8.39 -7.10
C VAL A 46 12.45 9.89 -6.93
N GLU A 47 12.67 10.42 -5.73
CA GLU A 47 12.68 11.86 -5.49
C GLU A 47 13.88 12.55 -6.16
N PRO A 48 13.78 13.84 -6.50
CA PRO A 48 14.90 14.60 -7.03
C PRO A 48 16.15 14.49 -6.15
N GLY A 49 17.27 14.14 -6.77
CA GLY A 49 18.54 13.91 -6.07
C GLY A 49 18.83 12.45 -5.71
N ARG A 50 17.86 11.57 -5.85
CA ARG A 50 18.10 10.12 -5.70
C ARG A 50 18.83 9.55 -6.92
N PRO A 51 19.82 8.66 -6.74
CA PRO A 51 20.55 8.04 -7.86
C PRO A 51 19.66 7.21 -8.78
N GLU A 52 18.56 6.64 -8.25
CA GLU A 52 17.59 5.86 -9.01
C GLU A 52 16.85 6.71 -10.05
N LEU A 53 16.49 7.94 -9.69
CA LEU A 53 15.88 8.86 -10.64
C LEU A 53 16.84 9.20 -11.79
N ALA A 54 18.12 9.35 -11.48
CA ALA A 54 19.15 9.58 -12.51
C ALA A 54 19.30 8.37 -13.44
N GLN A 55 19.30 7.15 -12.91
CA GLN A 55 19.34 5.92 -13.70
C GLN A 55 18.12 5.76 -14.60
N ILE A 56 16.92 6.11 -14.10
CA ILE A 56 15.69 6.11 -14.91
C ILE A 56 15.80 7.11 -16.05
N ALA A 57 16.29 8.32 -15.76
CA ALA A 57 16.46 9.36 -16.79
C ALA A 57 17.55 9.01 -17.81
N GLU A 58 18.62 8.32 -17.41
CA GLU A 58 19.65 7.81 -18.30
C GLU A 58 19.10 6.71 -19.23
N HIS A 59 18.30 5.78 -18.68
CA HIS A 59 17.74 4.65 -19.43
C HIS A 59 16.63 5.06 -20.41
N PHE A 60 15.67 5.87 -19.96
CA PHE A 60 14.50 6.27 -20.75
C PHE A 60 14.64 7.62 -21.46
N GLY A 61 15.73 8.33 -21.20
CA GLY A 61 15.97 9.68 -21.71
C GLY A 61 15.33 10.78 -20.83
N PRO A 62 15.70 12.05 -21.09
CA PRO A 62 15.27 13.19 -20.25
C PRO A 62 13.75 13.48 -20.31
N GLY A 63 13.05 12.92 -21.29
CA GLY A 63 11.60 13.08 -21.45
C GLY A 63 10.75 12.46 -20.33
N VAL A 64 11.36 11.67 -19.43
CA VAL A 64 10.70 11.14 -18.24
C VAL A 64 10.84 12.05 -17.01
N LEU A 65 11.46 13.23 -17.17
CA LEU A 65 11.55 14.22 -16.10
C LEU A 65 10.67 15.43 -16.42
N GLN A 66 10.06 15.98 -15.39
CA GLN A 66 9.35 17.25 -15.44
C GLN A 66 10.34 18.45 -15.38
N ALA A 67 9.87 19.66 -15.66
CA ALA A 67 10.69 20.86 -15.63
C ALA A 67 11.32 21.17 -14.24
N ASP A 68 10.69 20.69 -13.18
CA ASP A 68 11.17 20.81 -11.79
C ASP A 68 12.10 19.66 -11.35
N GLY A 69 12.45 18.76 -12.28
CA GLY A 69 13.31 17.61 -12.03
C GLY A 69 12.62 16.40 -11.40
N GLN A 70 11.32 16.45 -11.17
CA GLN A 70 10.57 15.30 -10.70
C GLN A 70 10.31 14.29 -11.82
N LEU A 71 10.06 13.02 -11.44
CA LEU A 71 9.69 11.96 -12.39
C LEU A 71 8.31 12.25 -13.00
N ASP A 72 8.23 12.32 -14.32
CA ASP A 72 6.96 12.29 -15.06
C ASP A 72 6.44 10.84 -15.12
N ARG A 73 5.63 10.49 -14.12
CA ARG A 73 5.05 9.15 -14.00
C ARG A 73 4.10 8.80 -15.14
N ALA A 74 3.48 9.81 -15.78
CA ALA A 74 2.59 9.58 -16.90
C ALA A 74 3.37 9.24 -18.16
N ALA A 75 4.47 9.97 -18.43
CA ALA A 75 5.38 9.68 -19.53
C ALA A 75 6.03 8.30 -19.36
N LEU A 76 6.59 8.00 -18.16
CA LEU A 76 7.20 6.71 -17.87
C LEU A 76 6.20 5.56 -18.04
N ARG A 77 4.96 5.73 -17.52
CA ARG A 77 3.92 4.69 -17.64
C ARG A 77 3.63 4.33 -19.10
N LYS A 78 3.60 5.30 -20.01
CA LYS A 78 3.40 5.05 -21.44
C LYS A 78 4.52 4.17 -22.02
N LEU A 79 5.77 4.50 -21.68
CA LEU A 79 6.94 3.75 -22.17
C LEU A 79 6.94 2.31 -21.70
N ILE A 80 6.72 2.06 -20.41
CA ILE A 80 6.73 0.70 -19.85
C ILE A 80 5.48 -0.11 -20.18
N PHE A 81 4.37 0.55 -20.58
CA PHE A 81 3.16 -0.13 -21.00
C PHE A 81 3.32 -0.83 -22.34
N GLU A 82 4.06 -0.20 -23.27
CA GLU A 82 4.25 -0.68 -24.64
C GLU A 82 5.35 -1.75 -24.74
N VAL A 83 6.30 -1.78 -23.80
CA VAL A 83 7.49 -2.66 -23.85
C VAL A 83 7.66 -3.42 -22.53
N PRO A 84 7.29 -4.70 -22.49
CA PRO A 84 7.39 -5.52 -21.26
C PRO A 84 8.82 -5.63 -20.69
N GLU A 85 9.86 -5.52 -21.52
CA GLU A 85 11.26 -5.51 -21.10
C GLU A 85 11.57 -4.28 -20.25
N GLU A 86 11.11 -3.12 -20.66
CA GLU A 86 11.30 -1.85 -19.96
C GLU A 86 10.60 -1.85 -18.60
N ARG A 87 9.42 -2.45 -18.56
CA ARG A 87 8.70 -2.66 -17.30
C ARG A 87 9.51 -3.55 -16.35
N ARG A 88 10.05 -4.69 -16.84
CA ARG A 88 10.87 -5.59 -16.01
C ARG A 88 12.14 -4.93 -15.52
N TRP A 89 12.80 -4.12 -16.36
CA TRP A 89 13.98 -3.36 -15.97
C TRP A 89 13.67 -2.40 -14.82
N LEU A 90 12.59 -1.62 -14.95
CA LEU A 90 12.17 -0.66 -13.94
C LEU A 90 11.76 -1.36 -12.62
N GLU A 91 11.03 -2.45 -12.71
CA GLU A 91 10.65 -3.28 -11.56
C GLU A 91 11.88 -3.86 -10.85
N ALA A 92 12.85 -4.38 -11.60
CA ALA A 92 14.10 -4.91 -11.04
C ALA A 92 14.93 -3.83 -10.32
N LEU A 93 14.94 -2.60 -10.83
CA LEU A 93 15.61 -1.45 -10.20
C LEU A 93 14.88 -1.03 -8.91
N LEU A 94 13.56 -0.88 -8.95
CA LEU A 94 12.82 -0.20 -7.89
C LEU A 94 12.33 -1.13 -6.78
N HIS A 95 11.98 -2.39 -7.05
CA HIS A 95 11.40 -3.29 -6.04
C HIS A 95 12.28 -3.48 -4.80
N PRO A 96 13.61 -3.74 -4.93
CA PRO A 96 14.47 -3.88 -3.76
C PRO A 96 14.50 -2.60 -2.91
N LEU A 97 14.62 -1.45 -3.57
CA LEU A 97 14.73 -0.14 -2.91
C LEU A 97 13.44 0.28 -2.22
N ILE A 98 12.30 0.00 -2.84
CA ILE A 98 11.00 0.21 -2.21
C ILE A 98 10.87 -0.67 -0.96
N GLY A 99 11.31 -1.93 -1.03
CA GLY A 99 11.31 -2.85 0.10
C GLY A 99 12.19 -2.36 1.25
N GLU A 100 13.39 -1.87 0.96
CA GLU A 100 14.31 -1.28 1.94
C GLU A 100 13.73 -0.02 2.58
N GLU A 101 13.14 0.88 1.78
CA GLU A 101 12.52 2.10 2.27
C GLU A 101 11.32 1.80 3.17
N ILE A 102 10.47 0.85 2.79
CA ILE A 102 9.36 0.37 3.63
C ILE A 102 9.90 -0.19 4.95
N ALA A 103 10.90 -1.09 4.89
CA ALA A 103 11.48 -1.70 6.09
C ALA A 103 12.10 -0.66 7.02
N HIS A 104 12.80 0.33 6.44
CA HIS A 104 13.38 1.44 7.18
C HIS A 104 12.30 2.24 7.91
N HIS A 105 11.25 2.66 7.22
CA HIS A 105 10.16 3.43 7.81
C HIS A 105 9.37 2.64 8.87
N LEU A 106 9.12 1.35 8.64
CA LEU A 106 8.49 0.48 9.63
C LEU A 106 9.33 0.35 10.90
N ALA A 107 10.66 0.30 10.77
CA ALA A 107 11.57 0.21 11.93
C ALA A 107 11.58 1.48 12.79
N LEU A 108 11.12 2.62 12.28
CA LEU A 108 10.98 3.88 13.02
C LEU A 108 9.72 3.92 13.90
N ALA A 109 8.87 2.91 13.85
CA ALA A 109 7.62 2.87 14.61
C ALA A 109 7.88 2.94 16.11
N LYS A 110 7.18 3.87 16.78
CA LYS A 110 7.16 4.00 18.24
C LYS A 110 5.86 3.46 18.86
N SER A 111 4.87 3.18 18.03
CA SER A 111 3.62 2.53 18.43
C SER A 111 3.84 1.05 18.72
N PRO A 112 2.97 0.41 19.51
CA PRO A 112 3.10 -1.02 19.86
C PRO A 112 3.19 -1.96 18.66
N TYR A 113 2.62 -1.57 17.53
CA TYR A 113 2.75 -2.23 16.25
C TYR A 113 2.74 -1.19 15.12
N ALA A 114 3.18 -1.60 13.93
CA ALA A 114 3.12 -0.78 12.72
C ALA A 114 2.19 -1.38 11.68
N ILE A 115 1.74 -0.57 10.74
CA ILE A 115 0.92 -1.02 9.62
C ILE A 115 1.64 -0.73 8.31
N LEU A 116 1.74 -1.75 7.45
CA LEU A 116 2.08 -1.60 6.04
C LEU A 116 0.80 -1.58 5.22
N VAL A 117 0.48 -0.43 4.64
CA VAL A 117 -0.66 -0.28 3.72
C VAL A 117 -0.19 -0.46 2.29
N SER A 118 -0.81 -1.39 1.57
CA SER A 118 -0.54 -1.58 0.14
C SER A 118 -1.78 -2.09 -0.58
N PRO A 119 -2.18 -1.49 -1.71
CA PRO A 119 -3.27 -2.01 -2.53
C PRO A 119 -2.90 -3.32 -3.25
N LEU A 120 -1.59 -3.58 -3.39
CA LEU A 120 -1.02 -4.75 -4.05
C LEU A 120 -0.22 -5.63 -3.05
N LEU A 121 -0.62 -5.64 -1.78
CA LEU A 121 0.07 -6.36 -0.72
C LEU A 121 0.29 -7.85 -1.04
N ILE A 122 -0.73 -8.47 -1.62
CA ILE A 122 -0.73 -9.89 -1.98
C ILE A 122 0.06 -10.10 -3.27
N GLU A 123 -0.28 -9.35 -4.32
CA GLU A 123 0.28 -9.48 -5.66
C GLU A 123 1.80 -9.21 -5.71
N SER A 124 2.26 -8.27 -4.89
CA SER A 124 3.69 -7.93 -4.80
C SER A 124 4.48 -8.82 -3.85
N GLY A 125 3.81 -9.72 -3.11
CA GLY A 125 4.45 -10.53 -2.06
C GLY A 125 4.83 -9.75 -0.80
N GLN A 126 4.46 -8.48 -0.67
CA GLN A 126 4.78 -7.64 0.49
C GLN A 126 4.17 -8.17 1.79
N TYR A 127 3.13 -9.01 1.72
CA TYR A 127 2.57 -9.68 2.89
C TYR A 127 3.61 -10.51 3.67
N ALA A 128 4.70 -10.96 3.01
CA ALA A 128 5.80 -11.67 3.68
C ALA A 128 6.56 -10.80 4.70
N MET A 129 6.40 -9.46 4.64
CA MET A 129 6.94 -8.53 5.63
C MET A 129 6.06 -8.39 6.87
N THR A 130 4.86 -8.99 6.87
CA THR A 130 3.83 -8.80 7.89
C THR A 130 3.61 -10.07 8.71
N GLN A 131 3.18 -9.92 9.97
CA GLN A 131 2.82 -11.03 10.84
C GLN A 131 1.33 -11.37 10.76
N ARG A 132 0.52 -10.45 10.21
CA ARG A 132 -0.92 -10.60 10.07
C ARG A 132 -1.42 -9.73 8.92
N VAL A 133 -2.48 -10.15 8.26
CA VAL A 133 -3.08 -9.42 7.13
C VAL A 133 -4.53 -9.07 7.44
N LEU A 134 -4.85 -7.78 7.41
CA LEU A 134 -6.20 -7.23 7.46
C LEU A 134 -6.65 -6.83 6.05
N VAL A 135 -7.76 -7.39 5.62
CA VAL A 135 -8.42 -7.01 4.36
C VAL A 135 -9.64 -6.15 4.65
N ILE A 136 -9.66 -4.94 4.13
CA ILE A 136 -10.89 -4.15 4.02
C ILE A 136 -11.57 -4.55 2.72
N ASP A 137 -12.67 -5.26 2.85
CA ASP A 137 -13.46 -5.78 1.75
C ASP A 137 -14.73 -4.97 1.55
N ALA A 138 -15.25 -4.93 0.33
CA ALA A 138 -16.55 -4.35 0.04
C ALA A 138 -17.16 -5.07 -1.18
N PRO A 139 -18.51 -5.13 -1.28
CA PRO A 139 -19.17 -5.58 -2.49
C PRO A 139 -18.72 -4.77 -3.71
N GLU A 140 -18.50 -5.46 -4.84
CA GLU A 140 -17.97 -4.84 -6.07
C GLU A 140 -18.78 -3.63 -6.53
N GLN A 141 -20.10 -3.71 -6.43
CA GLN A 141 -20.99 -2.60 -6.77
C GLN A 141 -20.69 -1.35 -5.94
N LEU A 142 -20.48 -1.49 -4.61
CA LEU A 142 -20.10 -0.37 -3.73
C LEU A 142 -18.69 0.15 -4.04
N GLN A 143 -17.77 -0.71 -4.44
CA GLN A 143 -16.43 -0.30 -4.85
C GLN A 143 -16.49 0.61 -6.08
N ILE A 144 -17.29 0.23 -7.09
CA ILE A 144 -17.52 1.01 -8.31
C ILE A 144 -18.16 2.34 -7.96
N GLU A 145 -19.29 2.34 -7.24
CA GLU A 145 -20.02 3.55 -6.86
C GLU A 145 -19.14 4.55 -6.09
N ARG A 146 -18.42 4.08 -5.07
CA ARG A 146 -17.54 4.93 -4.25
C ARG A 146 -16.38 5.50 -5.07
N THR A 147 -15.83 4.71 -5.99
CA THR A 147 -14.74 5.17 -6.85
C THR A 147 -15.21 6.21 -7.84
N LEU A 148 -16.36 6.01 -8.48
CA LEU A 148 -16.95 7.00 -9.38
C LEU A 148 -17.30 8.32 -8.68
N GLN A 149 -17.77 8.26 -7.43
CA GLN A 149 -18.07 9.46 -6.64
C GLN A 149 -16.84 10.23 -6.21
N ARG A 150 -15.73 9.53 -5.92
CA ARG A 150 -14.50 10.14 -5.44
C ARG A 150 -13.62 10.65 -6.56
N ASP A 151 -13.50 9.88 -7.64
CA ASP A 151 -12.54 10.10 -8.72
C ASP A 151 -13.28 10.54 -9.99
N GLN A 152 -12.65 11.43 -10.76
CA GLN A 152 -13.14 11.80 -12.11
C GLN A 152 -12.75 10.70 -13.10
N THR A 153 -13.41 9.56 -13.04
CA THR A 153 -13.09 8.36 -13.82
C THR A 153 -14.37 7.74 -14.42
N SER A 154 -14.21 6.81 -15.36
CA SER A 154 -15.33 6.06 -15.94
C SER A 154 -15.48 4.69 -15.28
N GLU A 155 -16.69 4.14 -15.34
CA GLU A 155 -16.95 2.78 -14.86
C GLU A 155 -16.05 1.74 -15.56
N GLN A 156 -15.79 1.91 -16.86
CA GLN A 156 -14.88 1.03 -17.61
C GLN A 156 -13.46 1.04 -17.04
N GLN A 157 -12.96 2.22 -16.61
CA GLN A 157 -11.66 2.33 -15.98
C GLN A 157 -11.63 1.67 -14.60
N VAL A 158 -12.69 1.84 -13.81
CA VAL A 158 -12.81 1.18 -12.49
C VAL A 158 -12.85 -0.34 -12.65
N GLN A 159 -13.63 -0.86 -13.59
CA GLN A 159 -13.68 -2.29 -13.91
C GLN A 159 -12.34 -2.84 -14.40
N ALA A 160 -11.58 -2.06 -15.19
CA ALA A 160 -10.23 -2.45 -15.62
C ALA A 160 -9.27 -2.56 -14.43
N ILE A 161 -9.36 -1.64 -13.45
CA ILE A 161 -8.55 -1.70 -12.23
C ILE A 161 -8.94 -2.92 -11.38
N LEU A 162 -10.24 -3.18 -11.20
CA LEU A 162 -10.72 -4.35 -10.47
C LEU A 162 -10.22 -5.67 -11.08
N LYS A 163 -10.20 -5.76 -12.41
CA LYS A 163 -9.68 -6.94 -13.12
C LYS A 163 -8.15 -7.09 -13.03
N ALA A 164 -7.43 -6.00 -12.84
CA ALA A 164 -5.96 -6.00 -12.71
C ALA A 164 -5.50 -6.33 -11.29
N GLN A 165 -6.35 -6.15 -10.29
CA GLN A 165 -6.09 -6.55 -8.91
C GLN A 165 -6.42 -8.04 -8.71
N SER A 166 -5.85 -8.65 -7.67
CA SER A 166 -6.26 -9.99 -7.20
C SER A 166 -7.77 -10.06 -7.01
N SER A 167 -8.34 -11.21 -7.28
CA SER A 167 -9.78 -11.41 -7.05
C SER A 167 -10.14 -11.19 -5.57
N ARG A 168 -11.39 -10.81 -5.31
CA ARG A 168 -11.90 -10.71 -3.94
C ARG A 168 -11.64 -12.00 -3.13
N GLN A 169 -11.89 -13.15 -3.75
CA GLN A 169 -11.70 -14.46 -3.12
C GLN A 169 -10.23 -14.69 -2.77
N ASP A 170 -9.32 -14.34 -3.67
CA ASP A 170 -7.89 -14.49 -3.46
C ASP A 170 -7.41 -13.59 -2.32
N ARG A 171 -7.79 -12.30 -2.30
CA ARG A 171 -7.47 -11.40 -1.19
C ARG A 171 -7.96 -11.92 0.16
N VAL A 172 -9.21 -12.37 0.23
CA VAL A 172 -9.80 -12.89 1.47
C VAL A 172 -9.13 -14.19 1.92
N SER A 173 -8.66 -15.03 0.99
CA SER A 173 -7.96 -16.28 1.34
C SER A 173 -6.59 -16.04 2.00
N HIS A 174 -5.98 -14.88 1.78
CA HIS A 174 -4.72 -14.47 2.43
C HIS A 174 -4.93 -13.67 3.72
N ALA A 175 -6.17 -13.37 4.08
CA ALA A 175 -6.48 -12.54 5.23
C ALA A 175 -6.54 -13.36 6.52
N ASP A 176 -5.95 -12.81 7.58
CA ASP A 176 -6.21 -13.26 8.95
C ASP A 176 -7.47 -12.59 9.52
N ASP A 177 -7.73 -11.35 9.12
CA ASP A 177 -8.91 -10.58 9.49
C ASP A 177 -9.55 -9.94 8.27
N VAL A 178 -10.88 -9.91 8.24
CA VAL A 178 -11.65 -9.27 7.17
C VAL A 178 -12.69 -8.34 7.79
N VAL A 179 -12.71 -7.10 7.32
CA VAL A 179 -13.79 -6.13 7.61
C VAL A 179 -14.57 -5.91 6.33
N VAL A 180 -15.84 -6.35 6.32
CA VAL A 180 -16.74 -6.10 5.18
C VAL A 180 -17.34 -4.70 5.34
N ASN A 181 -16.81 -3.74 4.60
CA ASN A 181 -17.21 -2.33 4.64
C ASN A 181 -18.39 -2.07 3.70
N ASP A 182 -19.57 -2.55 4.10
CA ASP A 182 -20.83 -2.39 3.39
C ASP A 182 -21.80 -1.41 4.07
N ARG A 183 -21.36 -0.69 5.12
CA ARG A 183 -22.12 0.24 5.93
C ARG A 183 -21.51 1.65 5.88
N ASP A 184 -21.85 2.47 6.86
CA ASP A 184 -21.34 3.83 7.01
C ASP A 184 -19.93 3.90 7.60
N LEU A 185 -19.37 5.10 7.59
CA LEU A 185 -18.02 5.34 8.09
C LEU A 185 -17.89 5.09 9.60
N ALA A 186 -18.93 5.38 10.37
CA ALA A 186 -18.92 5.19 11.82
C ALA A 186 -18.81 3.71 12.17
N TRP A 187 -19.47 2.84 11.41
CA TRP A 187 -19.34 1.39 11.57
C TRP A 187 -17.93 0.93 11.22
N LEU A 188 -17.34 1.41 10.12
CA LEU A 188 -15.95 1.08 9.76
C LEU A 188 -14.99 1.48 10.88
N HIS A 189 -15.15 2.67 11.44
CA HIS A 189 -14.32 3.14 12.57
C HIS A 189 -14.45 2.24 13.79
N SER A 190 -15.69 1.81 14.15
CA SER A 190 -15.90 0.92 15.29
C SER A 190 -15.23 -0.46 15.10
N GLU A 191 -15.24 -0.99 13.88
CA GLU A 191 -14.53 -2.25 13.56
C GLU A 191 -13.01 -2.07 13.60
N VAL A 192 -12.49 -0.96 13.13
CA VAL A 192 -11.06 -0.62 13.24
C VAL A 192 -10.63 -0.51 14.70
N GLU A 193 -11.41 0.18 15.56
CA GLU A 193 -11.15 0.28 17.00
C GLU A 193 -11.17 -1.09 17.70
N ARG A 194 -12.16 -1.92 17.37
CA ARG A 194 -12.24 -3.29 17.90
C ARG A 194 -10.99 -4.11 17.53
N LEU A 195 -10.57 -4.04 16.27
CA LEU A 195 -9.36 -4.73 15.81
C LEU A 195 -8.08 -4.12 16.39
N HIS A 196 -8.00 -2.79 16.54
CA HIS A 196 -6.88 -2.13 17.21
C HIS A 196 -6.68 -2.68 18.64
N HIS A 197 -7.74 -2.73 19.43
CA HIS A 197 -7.66 -3.31 20.77
C HIS A 197 -7.23 -4.78 20.74
N PHE A 198 -7.74 -5.57 19.81
CA PHE A 198 -7.33 -6.96 19.63
C PHE A 198 -5.84 -7.07 19.31
N TYR A 199 -5.30 -6.26 18.38
CA TYR A 199 -3.88 -6.29 18.01
C TYR A 199 -2.97 -5.88 19.17
N LEU A 200 -3.41 -4.96 20.02
CA LEU A 200 -2.68 -4.62 21.25
C LEU A 200 -2.56 -5.84 22.19
N THR A 201 -3.59 -6.68 22.29
CA THR A 201 -3.52 -7.91 23.13
C THR A 201 -2.54 -8.94 22.56
N LEU A 202 -2.46 -9.08 21.23
CA LEU A 202 -1.50 -9.97 20.58
C LEU A 202 -0.04 -9.58 20.88
N ARG A 203 0.22 -8.28 21.05
CA ARG A 203 1.55 -7.75 21.38
C ARG A 203 1.88 -7.90 22.86
N GLY A 204 0.89 -7.73 23.76
CA GLY A 204 1.06 -7.85 25.22
C GLY A 204 1.29 -9.27 25.71
N GLY A 205 0.99 -10.30 24.92
CA GLY A 205 1.17 -11.71 25.28
C GLY A 205 2.55 -12.30 24.96
N GLN A 206 3.50 -11.51 24.48
CA GLN A 206 4.87 -11.94 24.14
C GLN A 206 5.93 -11.42 25.15
N SER A 207 5.53 -11.16 26.39
CA SER A 207 6.42 -10.73 27.49
C SER A 207 6.87 -11.92 28.33
#